data_d70aa1fb3fec8b9011512d5213f2ff18
#
_entry.id   d70aa1fb3fec8b9011512d5213f2ff18
#
_cell.length_a   1.000
_cell.length_b   1.000
_cell.length_c   1.000
_cell.angle_alpha   90.00
_cell.angle_beta   90.00
_cell.angle_gamma   90.00
#
_symmetry.space_group_name_H-M   'P 1'
#
loop_
_entity.id
_entity.type
_entity.pdbx_description
1 polymer ?
#
loop_
_entity_poly.entity_id
_entity_poly.type
_entity_poly.pdbx_seq_one_letter_code
_entity_poly.pdbx_strand_id
1 'polypeptide(L)'
;MTVSGLARKGVRYAWKGSEGDAMSNTHSSLASPQAIAEVMMHIGHIADSLGYSRGLKPSQWTALRYFASANPSQRTVSAFADFHATTRGAASQTVEVLVGKGFLTRVPVPEDRRVVQLHPTPTALDLLEHDPLKEFAAVIGNLPQDEQYHLADVLSRVLRGLLIKRQAA
;
A
#
# COMPACT_ATOMS: atom_id res chain seq x y z
N MET A 1 -0.01 -3.53 26.93
CA MET A 1 1.38 -3.04 26.78
C MET A 1 1.29 -1.64 26.22
N THR A 2 1.69 -0.67 26.98
CA THR A 2 1.43 0.77 26.83
C THR A 2 2.26 1.36 25.69
N VAL A 3 1.62 2.14 24.80
CA VAL A 3 2.20 2.84 23.62
C VAL A 3 3.14 4.00 24.02
N SER A 4 3.87 3.87 25.12
CA SER A 4 4.69 4.95 25.69
C SER A 4 6.14 5.01 25.20
N GLY A 5 6.54 4.23 24.18
CA GLY A 5 7.95 4.06 23.77
C GLY A 5 8.41 4.80 22.52
N LEU A 6 7.53 5.34 21.67
CA LEU A 6 7.86 5.86 20.35
C LEU A 6 7.95 7.39 20.22
N ALA A 7 7.81 8.11 21.32
CA ALA A 7 7.85 9.59 21.33
C ALA A 7 9.26 10.18 21.50
N ARG A 8 10.34 9.47 21.17
CA ARG A 8 11.71 9.99 21.32
C ARG A 8 12.48 9.94 20.02
N LYS A 9 12.22 10.90 19.11
CA LYS A 9 13.22 11.60 18.27
C LYS A 9 12.50 12.58 17.35
N GLY A 10 12.33 13.81 17.80
CA GLY A 10 12.62 15.03 17.07
C GLY A 10 11.83 15.43 15.82
N VAL A 11 10.69 14.83 15.47
CA VAL A 11 9.81 15.41 14.45
C VAL A 11 8.64 16.05 15.17
N ARG A 12 8.68 17.39 15.29
CA ARG A 12 7.53 18.15 15.80
C ARG A 12 6.51 18.27 14.67
N TYR A 13 5.67 17.28 14.50
CA TYR A 13 4.39 17.54 13.85
C TYR A 13 3.64 18.48 14.81
N ALA A 14 3.18 19.61 14.31
CA ALA A 14 2.39 20.57 15.08
C ALA A 14 0.97 20.04 15.36
N TRP A 15 0.90 18.81 15.85
CA TRP A 15 -0.27 18.24 16.50
C TRP A 15 -0.02 18.37 18.02
N LYS A 16 -0.46 19.46 18.62
CA LYS A 16 -0.80 19.53 20.02
C LYS A 16 -2.32 19.53 20.12
N GLY A 17 -2.91 18.35 20.39
CA GLY A 17 -4.17 18.30 21.10
C GLY A 17 -3.93 18.79 22.51
N SER A 18 -4.04 20.09 22.74
CA SER A 18 -4.23 20.67 24.07
C SER A 18 -5.70 20.99 24.21
N GLU A 19 -6.33 20.38 25.20
CA GLU A 19 -7.62 20.75 25.70
C GLU A 19 -7.69 22.28 25.94
N GLY A 20 -8.75 22.94 25.40
CA GLY A 20 -9.13 24.29 25.74
C GLY A 20 -8.62 25.40 24.80
N ASP A 21 -9.55 26.03 24.08
CA ASP A 21 -9.45 27.35 23.47
C ASP A 21 -8.36 27.62 22.42
N ALA A 22 -8.57 27.15 21.19
CA ALA A 22 -8.12 27.82 19.95
C ALA A 22 -8.64 27.10 18.70
N MET A 23 -9.93 26.79 18.61
CA MET A 23 -10.49 25.96 17.53
C MET A 23 -10.55 26.63 16.14
N SER A 24 -10.26 27.91 15.98
CA SER A 24 -10.43 28.57 14.68
C SER A 24 -9.15 28.72 13.82
N ASN A 25 -7.94 28.65 14.40
CA ASN A 25 -6.71 28.90 13.66
C ASN A 25 -5.89 27.63 13.34
N THR A 26 -6.11 26.53 14.05
CA THR A 26 -5.38 25.27 13.89
C THR A 26 -5.91 24.46 12.69
N HIS A 27 -7.19 24.55 12.39
CA HIS A 27 -7.79 23.88 11.21
C HIS A 27 -7.29 24.47 9.89
N SER A 28 -6.96 25.76 9.84
CA SER A 28 -6.48 26.40 8.61
C SER A 28 -5.06 25.96 8.21
N SER A 29 -4.19 25.65 9.17
CA SER A 29 -2.82 25.22 8.86
C SER A 29 -2.72 23.73 8.50
N LEU A 30 -3.62 22.89 9.05
CA LEU A 30 -3.68 21.46 8.74
C LEU A 30 -4.40 21.15 7.42
N ALA A 31 -5.19 22.08 6.91
CA ALA A 31 -5.96 21.90 5.67
C ALA A 31 -5.20 22.36 4.40
N SER A 32 -3.95 22.83 4.50
CA SER A 32 -3.19 23.20 3.31
C SER A 32 -2.88 21.94 2.47
N PRO A 33 -2.96 22.02 1.13
CA PRO A 33 -2.61 20.88 0.27
C PRO A 33 -1.20 20.34 0.54
N GLN A 34 -0.26 21.21 0.89
CA GLN A 34 1.11 20.84 1.25
C GLN A 34 1.13 19.97 2.52
N ALA A 35 0.48 20.41 3.59
CA ALA A 35 0.43 19.68 4.85
C ALA A 35 -0.24 18.31 4.70
N ILE A 36 -1.32 18.24 3.91
CA ILE A 36 -1.98 16.99 3.59
C ILE A 36 -1.04 16.03 2.86
N ALA A 37 -0.30 16.55 1.85
CA ALA A 37 0.66 15.74 1.12
C ALA A 37 1.78 15.21 2.02
N GLU A 38 2.31 16.02 2.95
CA GLU A 38 3.32 15.59 3.93
C GLU A 38 2.81 14.49 4.84
N VAL A 39 1.57 14.59 5.35
CA VAL A 39 0.93 13.54 6.15
C VAL A 39 0.77 12.25 5.34
N MET A 40 0.32 12.34 4.08
CA MET A 40 0.19 11.17 3.22
C MET A 40 1.54 10.48 2.96
N MET A 41 2.61 11.26 2.72
CA MET A 41 3.96 10.71 2.56
C MET A 41 4.44 10.02 3.83
N HIS A 42 4.14 10.59 5.00
CA HIS A 42 4.52 9.99 6.27
C HIS A 42 3.75 8.69 6.56
N ILE A 43 2.44 8.67 6.27
CA ILE A 43 1.62 7.46 6.34
C ILE A 43 2.20 6.38 5.43
N GLY A 44 2.55 6.72 4.19
CA GLY A 44 3.18 5.79 3.25
C GLY A 44 4.49 5.22 3.80
N HIS A 45 5.35 6.05 4.39
CA HIS A 45 6.61 5.61 5.00
C HIS A 45 6.37 4.65 6.18
N ILE A 46 5.39 4.93 7.05
CA ILE A 46 5.03 4.03 8.16
C ILE A 46 4.49 2.71 7.60
N ALA A 47 3.58 2.76 6.63
CA ALA A 47 3.01 1.57 6.00
C ALA A 47 4.10 0.69 5.34
N ASP A 48 5.08 1.31 4.67
CA ASP A 48 6.24 0.60 4.13
C ASP A 48 7.08 -0.05 5.24
N SER A 49 7.28 0.63 6.37
CA SER A 49 8.05 0.06 7.48
C SER A 49 7.40 -1.19 8.08
N LEU A 50 6.07 -1.23 8.17
CA LEU A 50 5.31 -2.41 8.58
C LEU A 50 5.45 -3.57 7.59
N GLY A 51 5.66 -3.27 6.30
CA GLY A 51 5.83 -4.24 5.23
C GLY A 51 7.13 -5.04 5.30
N TYR A 52 8.11 -4.68 6.15
CA TYR A 52 9.30 -5.50 6.39
C TYR A 52 9.01 -6.57 7.43
N SER A 53 8.25 -7.57 7.06
CA SER A 53 7.80 -8.63 7.95
C SER A 53 7.88 -10.01 7.30
N ARG A 54 8.01 -11.06 8.12
CA ARG A 54 8.04 -12.47 7.68
C ARG A 54 9.00 -12.77 6.53
N GLY A 55 10.14 -12.05 6.47
CA GLY A 55 11.14 -12.22 5.41
C GLY A 55 10.74 -11.63 4.06
N LEU A 56 9.67 -10.86 3.99
CA LEU A 56 9.25 -10.13 2.80
C LEU A 56 9.50 -8.62 2.95
N LYS A 57 9.61 -7.96 1.78
CA LYS A 57 9.66 -6.50 1.64
C LYS A 57 8.27 -5.96 1.26
N PRO A 58 8.00 -4.65 1.45
CA PRO A 58 6.73 -4.03 1.09
C PRO A 58 6.28 -4.33 -0.34
N SER A 59 7.18 -4.23 -1.32
CA SER A 59 6.87 -4.52 -2.73
C SER A 59 6.47 -5.98 -2.98
N GLN A 60 7.01 -6.91 -2.20
CA GLN A 60 6.67 -8.34 -2.29
C GLN A 60 5.28 -8.62 -1.72
N TRP A 61 4.91 -7.99 -0.60
CA TRP A 61 3.55 -8.04 -0.07
C TRP A 61 2.54 -7.46 -1.07
N THR A 62 2.86 -6.31 -1.69
CA THR A 62 2.00 -5.71 -2.71
C THR A 62 1.83 -6.64 -3.91
N ALA A 63 2.89 -7.30 -4.37
CA ALA A 63 2.81 -8.28 -5.45
C ALA A 63 1.95 -9.49 -5.07
N LEU A 64 2.11 -10.04 -3.85
CA LEU A 64 1.28 -11.16 -3.40
C LEU A 64 -0.21 -10.80 -3.35
N ARG A 65 -0.57 -9.65 -2.79
CA ARG A 65 -1.95 -9.15 -2.78
C ARG A 65 -2.51 -9.01 -4.19
N TYR A 66 -1.71 -8.43 -5.10
CA TYR A 66 -2.10 -8.27 -6.48
C TYR A 66 -2.42 -9.63 -7.14
N PHE A 67 -1.48 -10.57 -7.11
CA PHE A 67 -1.67 -11.87 -7.77
C PHE A 67 -2.77 -12.73 -7.13
N ALA A 68 -3.04 -12.56 -5.83
CA ALA A 68 -4.13 -13.22 -5.15
C ALA A 68 -5.51 -12.69 -5.58
N SER A 69 -5.63 -11.38 -5.83
CA SER A 69 -6.92 -10.73 -6.14
C SER A 69 -7.14 -10.46 -7.63
N ALA A 70 -6.09 -10.45 -8.46
CA ALA A 70 -6.20 -10.15 -9.88
C ALA A 70 -7.00 -11.21 -10.65
N ASN A 71 -7.76 -10.77 -11.66
CA ASN A 71 -8.36 -11.67 -12.62
C ASN A 71 -7.29 -12.50 -13.35
N PRO A 72 -7.58 -13.74 -13.79
CA PRO A 72 -6.60 -14.60 -14.44
C PRO A 72 -5.85 -13.92 -15.61
N SER A 73 -6.55 -13.18 -16.47
CA SER A 73 -5.93 -12.44 -17.59
C SER A 73 -4.96 -11.34 -17.15
N GLN A 74 -5.06 -10.86 -15.92
CA GLN A 74 -4.20 -9.81 -15.36
C GLN A 74 -3.04 -10.36 -14.50
N ARG A 75 -2.94 -11.67 -14.31
CA ARG A 75 -1.90 -12.29 -13.50
C ARG A 75 -0.55 -12.39 -14.23
N THR A 76 -0.13 -11.29 -14.86
CA THR A 76 1.13 -11.20 -15.61
C THR A 76 2.07 -10.17 -14.99
N VAL A 77 3.39 -10.30 -15.26
CA VAL A 77 4.38 -9.32 -14.81
C VAL A 77 4.08 -7.92 -15.37
N SER A 78 3.64 -7.84 -16.63
CA SER A 78 3.32 -6.54 -17.26
C SER A 78 2.14 -5.86 -16.57
N ALA A 79 1.04 -6.58 -16.36
CA ALA A 79 -0.14 -6.03 -15.69
C ALA A 79 0.16 -5.62 -14.24
N PHE A 80 1.00 -6.38 -13.53
CA PHE A 80 1.47 -5.98 -12.19
C PHE A 80 2.34 -4.71 -12.24
N ALA A 81 3.24 -4.60 -13.23
CA ALA A 81 4.07 -3.40 -13.40
C ALA A 81 3.22 -2.14 -13.63
N ASP A 82 2.20 -2.26 -14.49
CA ASP A 82 1.27 -1.16 -14.78
C ASP A 82 0.44 -0.79 -13.53
N PHE A 83 -0.12 -1.79 -12.83
CA PHE A 83 -0.86 -1.59 -11.59
C PHE A 83 -0.03 -0.90 -10.50
N HIS A 84 1.20 -1.38 -10.29
CA HIS A 84 2.09 -0.87 -9.24
C HIS A 84 2.87 0.36 -9.69
N ALA A 85 2.60 0.84 -10.89
CA ALA A 85 3.23 2.03 -11.45
C ALA A 85 4.78 1.95 -11.41
N THR A 86 5.35 0.76 -11.73
CA THR A 86 6.79 0.47 -11.74
C THR A 86 7.29 0.02 -13.12
N THR A 87 8.59 -0.21 -13.27
CA THR A 87 9.14 -0.76 -14.50
C THR A 87 8.93 -2.28 -14.58
N ARG A 88 8.84 -2.82 -15.79
CA ARG A 88 8.77 -4.29 -16.00
C ARG A 88 9.96 -5.02 -15.38
N GLY A 89 11.16 -4.41 -15.42
CA GLY A 89 12.35 -4.97 -14.81
C GLY A 89 12.22 -5.12 -13.30
N ALA A 90 11.79 -4.05 -12.61
CA ALA A 90 11.57 -4.07 -11.15
C ALA A 90 10.44 -5.04 -10.76
N ALA A 91 9.34 -5.06 -11.51
CA ALA A 91 8.25 -6.01 -11.32
C ALA A 91 8.74 -7.47 -11.49
N SER A 92 9.53 -7.73 -12.55
CA SER A 92 10.11 -9.06 -12.80
C SER A 92 11.00 -9.51 -11.64
N GLN A 93 11.88 -8.63 -11.14
CA GLN A 93 12.74 -8.95 -9.99
C GLN A 93 11.92 -9.31 -8.74
N THR A 94 10.86 -8.56 -8.46
CA THR A 94 9.96 -8.85 -7.33
C THR A 94 9.31 -10.23 -7.49
N VAL A 95 8.81 -10.53 -8.70
CA VAL A 95 8.19 -11.83 -9.04
C VAL A 95 9.20 -12.97 -8.93
N GLU A 96 10.44 -12.81 -9.46
CA GLU A 96 11.48 -13.84 -9.37
C GLU A 96 11.75 -14.22 -7.90
N VAL A 97 11.86 -13.25 -7.02
CA VAL A 97 12.06 -13.52 -5.59
C VAL A 97 10.88 -14.30 -5.00
N LEU A 98 9.64 -13.95 -5.35
CA LEU A 98 8.45 -14.65 -4.84
C LEU A 98 8.32 -16.07 -5.40
N VAL A 99 8.69 -16.29 -6.67
CA VAL A 99 8.76 -17.64 -7.26
C VAL A 99 9.87 -18.44 -6.58
N GLY A 100 11.05 -17.87 -6.40
CA GLY A 100 12.16 -18.53 -5.70
C GLY A 100 11.87 -18.88 -4.25
N LYS A 101 10.99 -18.14 -3.58
CA LYS A 101 10.48 -18.43 -2.22
C LYS A 101 9.30 -19.40 -2.20
N GLY A 102 8.80 -19.85 -3.36
CA GLY A 102 7.67 -20.76 -3.45
C GLY A 102 6.31 -20.10 -3.17
N PHE A 103 6.20 -18.78 -3.22
CA PHE A 103 4.95 -18.05 -3.04
C PHE A 103 4.15 -17.84 -4.33
N LEU A 104 4.83 -17.86 -5.48
CA LEU A 104 4.19 -17.80 -6.79
C LEU A 104 4.64 -18.97 -7.66
N THR A 105 3.75 -19.45 -8.51
CA THR A 105 4.04 -20.42 -9.57
C THR A 105 3.79 -19.79 -10.93
N ARG A 106 4.56 -20.22 -11.93
CA ARG A 106 4.40 -19.84 -13.33
C ARG A 106 3.56 -20.87 -14.06
N VAL A 107 2.48 -20.43 -14.69
CA VAL A 107 1.59 -21.29 -15.49
C VAL A 107 1.52 -20.72 -16.89
N PRO A 108 2.02 -21.48 -17.91
CA PRO A 108 1.84 -21.11 -19.32
C PRO A 108 0.36 -21.07 -19.68
N VAL A 109 -0.05 -20.10 -20.48
CA VAL A 109 -1.43 -20.04 -21.01
C VAL A 109 -1.52 -21.00 -22.21
N PRO A 110 -2.44 -21.98 -22.23
CA PRO A 110 -2.54 -22.95 -23.32
C PRO A 110 -2.77 -22.33 -24.68
N GLU A 111 -3.57 -21.26 -24.72
CA GLU A 111 -3.96 -20.54 -25.94
C GLU A 111 -2.85 -19.62 -26.48
N ASP A 112 -1.93 -19.15 -25.63
CA ASP A 112 -0.78 -18.36 -26.01
C ASP A 112 0.42 -18.67 -25.09
N ARG A 113 1.31 -19.55 -25.57
CA ARG A 113 2.52 -19.96 -24.84
C ARG A 113 3.53 -18.83 -24.58
N ARG A 114 3.34 -17.64 -25.17
CA ARG A 114 4.16 -16.45 -24.90
C ARG A 114 3.72 -15.76 -23.61
N VAL A 115 2.50 -16.03 -23.16
CA VAL A 115 1.93 -15.47 -21.93
C VAL A 115 2.13 -16.47 -20.78
N VAL A 116 2.75 -15.99 -19.72
CA VAL A 116 2.93 -16.75 -18.48
C VAL A 116 2.13 -16.05 -17.38
N GLN A 117 1.20 -16.76 -16.80
CA GLN A 117 0.46 -16.31 -15.64
C GLN A 117 1.18 -16.69 -14.35
N LEU A 118 0.98 -15.87 -13.33
CA LEU A 118 1.54 -16.04 -11.99
C LEU A 118 0.40 -16.34 -11.02
N HIS A 119 0.46 -17.50 -10.42
CA HIS A 119 -0.55 -17.96 -9.48
C HIS A 119 0.02 -18.02 -8.07
N PRO A 120 -0.70 -17.50 -7.06
CA PRO A 120 -0.30 -17.67 -5.66
C PRO A 120 -0.39 -19.15 -5.28
N THR A 121 0.58 -19.61 -4.51
CA THR A 121 0.57 -20.96 -3.93
C THR A 121 -0.31 -20.99 -2.68
N PRO A 122 -0.74 -22.18 -2.20
CA PRO A 122 -1.42 -22.28 -0.90
C PRO A 122 -0.64 -21.61 0.23
N THR A 123 0.69 -21.81 0.27
CA THR A 123 1.57 -21.17 1.27
C THR A 123 1.51 -19.64 1.19
N ALA A 124 1.38 -19.06 -0.03
CA ALA A 124 1.21 -17.63 -0.18
C ALA A 124 -0.15 -17.13 0.32
N LEU A 125 -1.21 -17.90 0.12
CA LEU A 125 -2.54 -17.57 0.63
C LEU A 125 -2.57 -17.62 2.16
N ASP A 126 -1.97 -18.65 2.77
CA ASP A 126 -1.81 -18.75 4.23
C ASP A 126 -0.98 -17.57 4.78
N LEU A 127 0.07 -17.16 4.05
CA LEU A 127 0.90 -16.01 4.44
C LEU A 127 0.10 -14.71 4.41
N LEU A 128 -0.81 -14.52 3.45
CA LEU A 128 -1.67 -13.34 3.34
C LEU A 128 -2.66 -13.20 4.52
N GLU A 129 -2.93 -14.27 5.27
CA GLU A 129 -3.68 -14.16 6.52
C GLU A 129 -2.94 -13.31 7.57
N HIS A 130 -1.65 -13.20 7.43
CA HIS A 130 -0.76 -12.40 8.29
C HIS A 130 -0.22 -11.14 7.60
N ASP A 131 -0.96 -10.62 6.61
CA ASP A 131 -0.59 -9.42 5.87
C ASP A 131 -0.48 -8.20 6.81
N PRO A 132 0.67 -7.50 6.85
CA PRO A 132 0.83 -6.30 7.67
C PRO A 132 -0.14 -5.17 7.29
N LEU A 133 -0.72 -5.18 6.09
CA LEU A 133 -1.77 -4.24 5.71
C LEU A 133 -3.01 -4.34 6.62
N LYS A 134 -3.26 -5.50 7.24
CA LYS A 134 -4.37 -5.69 8.19
C LYS A 134 -4.23 -4.81 9.42
N GLU A 135 -3.00 -4.59 9.92
CA GLU A 135 -2.73 -3.68 11.04
C GLU A 135 -3.06 -2.23 10.65
N PHE A 136 -2.65 -1.82 9.45
CA PHE A 136 -2.97 -0.50 8.93
C PHE A 136 -4.49 -0.32 8.70
N ALA A 137 -5.14 -1.33 8.13
CA ALA A 137 -6.59 -1.33 7.92
C ALA A 137 -7.37 -1.25 9.24
N ALA A 138 -6.87 -1.88 10.31
CA ALA A 138 -7.51 -1.81 11.63
C ALA A 138 -7.51 -0.38 12.20
N VAL A 139 -6.49 0.43 11.95
CA VAL A 139 -6.46 1.84 12.33
C VAL A 139 -7.56 2.63 11.61
N ILE A 140 -7.71 2.41 10.29
CA ILE A 140 -8.79 3.02 9.50
C ILE A 140 -10.16 2.53 10.00
N GLY A 141 -10.28 1.25 10.33
CA GLY A 141 -11.51 0.64 10.83
C GLY A 141 -12.01 1.22 12.17
N ASN A 142 -11.17 1.94 12.92
CA ASN A 142 -11.58 2.65 14.14
C ASN A 142 -12.28 3.99 13.86
N LEU A 143 -12.25 4.47 12.61
CA LEU A 143 -12.99 5.68 12.24
C LEU A 143 -14.49 5.36 12.11
N PRO A 144 -15.39 6.34 12.31
CA PRO A 144 -16.80 6.22 11.94
C PRO A 144 -16.96 5.82 10.47
N GLN A 145 -18.01 5.08 10.16
CA GLN A 145 -18.18 4.50 8.82
C GLN A 145 -18.32 5.56 7.71
N ASP A 146 -18.97 6.68 8.01
CA ASP A 146 -19.10 7.81 7.11
C ASP A 146 -17.74 8.48 6.82
N GLU A 147 -16.87 8.60 7.82
CA GLU A 147 -15.50 9.09 7.64
C GLU A 147 -14.66 8.13 6.80
N GLN A 148 -14.81 6.81 6.97
CA GLN A 148 -14.15 5.81 6.13
C GLN A 148 -14.56 5.95 4.66
N TYR A 149 -15.85 6.12 4.36
CA TYR A 149 -16.34 6.34 2.99
C TYR A 149 -15.80 7.64 2.41
N HIS A 150 -15.83 8.73 3.18
CA HIS A 150 -15.31 10.01 2.73
C HIS A 150 -13.80 9.95 2.45
N LEU A 151 -13.04 9.32 3.33
CA LEU A 151 -11.60 9.10 3.16
C LEU A 151 -11.31 8.30 1.89
N ALA A 152 -12.03 7.20 1.66
CA ALA A 152 -11.86 6.37 0.47
C ALA A 152 -12.15 7.14 -0.83
N ASP A 153 -13.21 7.96 -0.88
CA ASP A 153 -13.51 8.80 -2.03
C ASP A 153 -12.41 9.84 -2.29
N VAL A 154 -11.99 10.57 -1.26
CA VAL A 154 -10.95 11.60 -1.39
C VAL A 154 -9.63 10.99 -1.86
N LEU A 155 -9.16 9.90 -1.23
CA LEU A 155 -7.93 9.22 -1.61
C LEU A 155 -8.00 8.66 -3.03
N SER A 156 -9.15 8.13 -3.46
CA SER A 156 -9.35 7.64 -4.83
C SER A 156 -9.25 8.74 -5.88
N ARG A 157 -9.73 9.96 -5.57
CA ARG A 157 -9.59 11.13 -6.44
C ARG A 157 -8.15 11.60 -6.53
N VAL A 158 -7.45 11.67 -5.41
CA VAL A 158 -6.02 12.04 -5.36
C VAL A 158 -5.19 11.03 -6.17
N LEU A 159 -5.39 9.74 -5.96
CA LEU A 159 -4.69 8.68 -6.69
C LEU A 159 -4.92 8.78 -8.20
N ARG A 160 -6.17 8.96 -8.66
CA ARG A 160 -6.46 9.15 -10.09
C ARG A 160 -5.73 10.35 -10.67
N GLY A 161 -5.71 11.48 -9.96
CA GLY A 161 -4.98 12.67 -10.40
C GLY A 161 -3.48 12.45 -10.55
N LEU A 162 -2.86 11.71 -9.63
CA LEU A 162 -1.45 11.37 -9.69
C LEU A 162 -1.13 10.42 -10.86
N LEU A 163 -1.99 9.41 -11.11
CA LEU A 163 -1.82 8.47 -12.22
C LEU A 163 -1.90 9.18 -13.58
N ILE A 164 -2.85 10.12 -13.75
CA ILE A 164 -2.96 10.92 -14.99
C ILE A 164 -1.69 11.76 -15.21
N LYS A 165 -1.20 12.46 -14.18
CA LYS A 165 0.04 13.26 -14.30
C LYS A 165 1.25 12.41 -14.69
N ARG A 166 1.35 11.20 -14.16
CA ARG A 166 2.44 10.29 -14.48
C ARG A 166 2.40 9.78 -15.92
N GLN A 167 1.21 9.57 -16.50
CA GLN A 167 1.06 9.15 -17.90
C GLN A 167 1.40 10.27 -18.89
N ALA A 168 1.31 11.53 -18.44
CA ALA A 168 1.60 12.71 -19.24
C ALA A 168 3.08 13.17 -19.17
N ALA A 169 3.90 12.56 -18.30
CA ALA A 169 5.32 12.89 -18.09
C ALA A 169 6.24 11.88 -18.79
#